data_e6edccc247a93af65198218664f63097
#
_entry.id   e6edccc247a93af65198218664f63097
#
_cell.length_a   1.000
_cell.length_b   1.000
_cell.length_c   1.000
_cell.angle_alpha   90.00
_cell.angle_beta   90.00
_cell.angle_gamma   90.00
#
_symmetry.space_group_name_H-M   'P 1'
#
loop_
_entity.id
_entity.type
_entity.pdbx_description
1 polymer ?
#
loop_
_entity_poly.entity_id
_entity_poly.type
_entity_poly.pdbx_seq_one_letter_code
_entity_poly.pdbx_strand_id
1 'polypeptide(L)'
;MAQFSSSEIIIFRLIIVERLRRLNTIYITLVLLREYMGSMISIIDEDNIENELYKKFRERFSGYSIEKLVECYNIEQPKQVWISASMYYLIALKKAFLESGYDCSSFIIESRMLFDFQVKIDGDKIIPA
;
A
#
# COMPACT_ATOMS: atom_id res chain seq x y z
N MET A 1 -25.57 -35.63 23.41
CA MET A 1 -24.50 -35.28 22.47
C MET A 1 -24.96 -35.62 21.07
N ALA A 2 -24.98 -34.67 20.17
CA ALA A 2 -25.30 -34.94 18.77
C ALA A 2 -24.15 -35.70 18.15
N GLN A 3 -24.41 -36.88 17.62
CA GLN A 3 -23.44 -37.66 16.85
C GLN A 3 -23.76 -37.46 15.38
N PHE A 4 -22.76 -37.03 14.61
CA PHE A 4 -22.87 -36.92 13.15
C PHE A 4 -22.46 -38.24 12.51
N SER A 5 -23.13 -38.62 11.41
CA SER A 5 -22.70 -39.74 10.60
C SER A 5 -21.37 -39.44 9.92
N SER A 6 -20.65 -40.49 9.48
CA SER A 6 -19.38 -40.32 8.78
C SER A 6 -19.54 -39.51 7.50
N SER A 7 -20.65 -39.63 6.78
CA SER A 7 -20.95 -38.85 5.58
C SER A 7 -21.20 -37.39 5.89
N GLU A 8 -21.88 -37.07 6.99
CA GLU A 8 -22.13 -35.69 7.43
C GLU A 8 -20.81 -34.99 7.82
N ILE A 9 -19.91 -35.68 8.51
CA ILE A 9 -18.59 -35.15 8.87
C ILE A 9 -17.76 -34.84 7.61
N ILE A 10 -17.80 -35.73 6.63
CA ILE A 10 -17.07 -35.52 5.35
C ILE A 10 -17.63 -34.31 4.60
N ILE A 11 -18.94 -34.18 4.49
CA ILE A 11 -19.60 -33.05 3.83
C ILE A 11 -19.26 -31.76 4.57
N PHE A 12 -19.30 -31.75 5.89
CA PHE A 12 -18.98 -30.59 6.71
C PHE A 12 -17.52 -30.15 6.53
N ARG A 13 -16.59 -31.10 6.49
CA ARG A 13 -15.17 -30.84 6.20
C ARG A 13 -14.98 -30.26 4.79
N LEU A 14 -15.64 -30.79 3.80
CA LEU A 14 -15.56 -30.27 2.42
C LEU A 14 -16.07 -28.83 2.33
N ILE A 15 -17.16 -28.50 3.01
CA ILE A 15 -17.71 -27.15 3.05
C ILE A 15 -16.73 -26.18 3.72
N ILE A 16 -16.13 -26.57 4.85
CA ILE A 16 -15.15 -25.76 5.56
C ILE A 16 -13.89 -25.55 4.71
N VAL A 17 -13.37 -26.61 4.13
CA VAL A 17 -12.18 -26.54 3.26
C VAL A 17 -12.44 -25.65 2.06
N GLU A 18 -13.61 -25.75 1.43
CA GLU A 18 -13.99 -24.88 0.31
C GLU A 18 -14.08 -23.40 0.72
N ARG A 19 -14.66 -23.11 1.86
CA ARG A 19 -14.72 -21.73 2.38
C ARG A 19 -13.34 -21.17 2.72
N LEU A 20 -12.50 -21.95 3.36
CA LEU A 20 -11.12 -21.57 3.65
C LEU A 20 -10.31 -21.36 2.37
N ARG A 21 -10.50 -22.21 1.36
CA ARG A 21 -9.86 -22.07 0.07
C ARG A 21 -10.28 -20.78 -0.62
N ARG A 22 -11.57 -20.41 -0.61
CA ARG A 22 -12.06 -19.15 -1.19
C ARG A 22 -11.50 -17.94 -0.47
N LEU A 23 -11.50 -17.94 0.86
CA LEU A 23 -10.89 -16.86 1.66
C LEU A 23 -9.41 -16.75 1.38
N ASN A 24 -8.70 -17.86 1.29
CA ASN A 24 -7.29 -17.89 1.00
C ASN A 24 -6.99 -17.39 -0.41
N THR A 25 -7.83 -17.74 -1.40
CA THR A 25 -7.71 -17.24 -2.78
C THR A 25 -7.92 -15.74 -2.84
N ILE A 26 -8.93 -15.21 -2.15
CA ILE A 26 -9.19 -13.77 -2.06
C ILE A 26 -8.01 -13.05 -1.41
N TYR A 27 -7.50 -13.58 -0.30
CA TYR A 27 -6.34 -13.02 0.40
C TYR A 27 -5.10 -13.00 -0.48
N ILE A 28 -4.79 -14.12 -1.14
CA ILE A 28 -3.64 -14.24 -2.07
C ILE A 28 -3.80 -13.26 -3.22
N THR A 29 -4.99 -13.14 -3.79
CA THR A 29 -5.27 -12.20 -4.88
C THR A 29 -5.04 -10.76 -4.44
N LEU A 30 -5.48 -10.37 -3.25
CA LEU A 30 -5.26 -9.03 -2.70
C LEU A 30 -3.77 -8.76 -2.46
N VAL A 31 -3.04 -9.73 -1.92
CA VAL A 31 -1.59 -9.62 -1.70
C VAL A 31 -0.84 -9.48 -3.02
N LEU A 32 -1.16 -10.31 -4.02
CA LEU A 32 -0.56 -10.23 -5.35
C LEU A 32 -0.88 -8.92 -6.05
N LEU A 33 -2.10 -8.43 -5.93
CA LEU A 33 -2.51 -7.15 -6.50
C LEU A 33 -1.74 -6.00 -5.86
N ARG A 34 -1.59 -6.01 -4.54
CA ARG A 34 -0.79 -5.04 -3.79
C ARG A 34 0.66 -5.04 -4.26
N GLU A 35 1.28 -6.21 -4.39
CA GLU A 35 2.65 -6.37 -4.85
C GLU A 35 2.81 -5.92 -6.31
N TYR A 36 1.87 -6.28 -7.16
CA TYR A 36 1.85 -5.88 -8.56
C TYR A 36 1.78 -4.35 -8.69
N MET A 37 0.90 -3.69 -7.95
CA MET A 37 0.77 -2.24 -7.95
C MET A 37 2.05 -1.57 -7.42
N GLY A 38 2.64 -2.12 -6.36
CA GLY A 38 3.92 -1.63 -5.84
C GLY A 38 5.04 -1.75 -6.87
N SER A 39 5.10 -2.86 -7.61
CA SER A 39 6.07 -3.07 -8.69
C SER A 39 5.84 -2.12 -9.86
N MET A 40 4.59 -1.87 -10.24
CA MET A 40 4.24 -0.90 -11.28
C MET A 40 4.69 0.52 -10.89
N ILE A 41 4.45 0.92 -9.64
CA ILE A 41 4.88 2.22 -9.13
C ILE A 41 6.40 2.36 -9.21
N SER A 42 7.16 1.29 -8.97
CA SER A 42 8.62 1.29 -9.09
C SER A 42 9.12 1.42 -10.53
N ILE A 43 8.38 0.90 -11.50
CA ILE A 43 8.77 0.89 -12.92
C ILE A 43 8.40 2.20 -13.61
N ILE A 44 7.36 2.91 -13.14
CA ILE A 44 6.90 4.14 -13.74
C ILE A 44 8.00 5.21 -13.65
N ASP A 45 8.37 5.79 -14.80
CA ASP A 45 9.24 6.95 -14.85
C ASP A 45 8.45 8.19 -14.42
N GLU A 46 8.68 8.61 -13.19
CA GLU A 46 7.97 9.72 -12.55
C GLU A 46 8.18 11.05 -13.26
N ASP A 47 9.33 11.23 -13.94
CA ASP A 47 9.66 12.47 -14.61
C ASP A 47 8.91 12.62 -15.94
N ASN A 48 8.37 11.53 -16.49
CA ASN A 48 7.66 11.47 -17.76
C ASN A 48 6.15 11.29 -17.65
N ILE A 49 5.58 11.39 -16.44
CA ILE A 49 4.13 11.28 -16.26
C ILE A 49 3.46 12.59 -16.70
N GLU A 50 2.65 12.51 -17.75
CA GLU A 50 1.90 13.66 -18.29
C GLU A 50 0.43 13.70 -17.83
N ASN A 51 0.06 12.95 -16.82
CA ASN A 51 -1.30 12.92 -16.32
C ASN A 51 -1.62 14.19 -15.52
N GLU A 52 -2.77 14.83 -15.81
CA GLU A 52 -3.19 16.07 -15.16
C GLU A 52 -3.42 15.89 -13.65
N LEU A 53 -3.95 14.75 -13.23
CA LEU A 53 -4.18 14.44 -11.82
C LEU A 53 -2.85 14.32 -11.06
N TYR A 54 -1.87 13.66 -11.67
CA TYR A 54 -0.51 13.56 -11.11
C TYR A 54 0.12 14.95 -10.96
N LYS A 55 0.02 15.80 -11.98
CA LYS A 55 0.55 17.18 -11.93
C LYS A 55 -0.09 17.98 -10.79
N LYS A 56 -1.40 17.85 -10.59
CA LYS A 56 -2.10 18.51 -9.48
C LYS A 56 -1.60 18.04 -8.12
N PHE A 57 -1.37 16.76 -7.94
CA PHE A 57 -0.80 16.22 -6.71
C PHE A 57 0.63 16.67 -6.49
N ARG A 58 1.45 16.68 -7.53
CA ARG A 58 2.83 17.19 -7.46
C ARG A 58 2.87 18.66 -7.02
N GLU A 59 2.04 19.48 -7.63
CA GLU A 59 1.92 20.89 -7.27
C GLU A 59 1.47 21.08 -5.82
N ARG A 60 0.48 20.32 -5.38
CA ARG A 60 0.00 20.33 -4.00
C ARG A 60 1.10 19.98 -3.01
N PHE A 61 1.80 18.88 -3.22
CA PHE A 61 2.84 18.41 -2.31
C PHE A 61 4.08 19.28 -2.30
N SER A 62 4.37 19.99 -3.38
CA SER A 62 5.50 20.93 -3.42
C SER A 62 5.41 22.04 -2.38
N GLY A 63 4.21 22.39 -1.93
CA GLY A 63 3.98 23.38 -0.88
C GLY A 63 3.89 22.79 0.54
N TYR A 64 4.01 21.49 0.71
CA TYR A 64 3.83 20.84 2.00
C TYR A 64 5.14 20.74 2.78
N SER A 65 5.06 20.94 4.10
CA SER A 65 6.15 20.64 5.02
C SER A 65 6.34 19.13 5.16
N ILE A 66 7.47 18.71 5.71
CA ILE A 66 7.72 17.28 5.96
C ILE A 66 6.69 16.69 6.93
N GLU A 67 6.28 17.47 7.93
CA GLU A 67 5.24 17.06 8.87
C GLU A 67 3.93 16.76 8.16
N LYS A 68 3.57 17.60 7.19
CA LYS A 68 2.36 17.42 6.40
C LYS A 68 2.45 16.21 5.49
N LEU A 69 3.60 15.95 4.89
CA LEU A 69 3.84 14.75 4.08
C LEU A 69 3.72 13.47 4.91
N VAL A 70 4.28 13.46 6.11
CA VAL A 70 4.16 12.34 7.05
C VAL A 70 2.70 12.10 7.45
N GLU A 71 1.95 13.17 7.71
CA GLU A 71 0.52 13.08 7.99
C GLU A 71 -0.25 12.45 6.82
N CYS A 72 0.03 12.88 5.59
CA CYS A 72 -0.59 12.31 4.38
C CYS A 72 -0.29 10.82 4.23
N TYR A 73 0.96 10.42 4.45
CA TYR A 73 1.35 9.02 4.42
C TYR A 73 0.60 8.19 5.47
N ASN A 74 0.55 8.67 6.70
CA ASN A 74 -0.07 7.94 7.80
C ASN A 74 -1.59 7.80 7.63
N ILE A 75 -2.23 8.76 6.98
CA ILE A 75 -3.66 8.66 6.63
C ILE A 75 -3.90 7.57 5.58
N GLU A 76 -3.03 7.47 4.59
CA GLU A 76 -3.18 6.51 3.48
C GLU A 76 -2.72 5.09 3.85
N GLN A 77 -1.79 4.95 4.76
CA GLN A 77 -1.17 3.68 5.11
C GLN A 77 -2.18 2.58 5.45
N PRO A 78 -3.20 2.79 6.32
CA PRO A 78 -4.12 1.74 6.67
C PRO A 78 -5.19 1.43 5.61
N LYS A 79 -5.40 2.30 4.64
CA LYS A 79 -6.50 2.18 3.68
C LYS A 79 -6.32 1.06 2.68
N GLN A 80 -5.12 0.86 2.17
CA GLN A 80 -4.75 -0.18 1.21
C GLN A 80 -5.71 -0.34 0.01
N VAL A 81 -6.39 0.75 -0.40
CA VAL A 81 -7.31 0.77 -1.53
C VAL A 81 -6.57 1.35 -2.74
N TRP A 82 -6.48 0.55 -3.80
CA TRP A 82 -5.73 0.88 -5.02
C TRP A 82 -6.68 1.19 -6.16
N ILE A 83 -7.01 2.45 -6.34
CA ILE A 83 -7.67 2.97 -7.53
C ILE A 83 -6.69 3.86 -8.31
N SER A 84 -6.95 4.13 -9.58
CA SER A 84 -6.05 4.91 -10.44
C SER A 84 -5.69 6.27 -9.84
N ALA A 85 -6.66 6.98 -9.27
CA ALA A 85 -6.43 8.27 -8.63
C ALA A 85 -5.49 8.15 -7.42
N SER A 86 -5.65 7.09 -6.60
CA SER A 86 -4.78 6.82 -5.47
C SER A 86 -3.35 6.50 -5.91
N MET A 87 -3.18 5.84 -7.05
CA MET A 87 -1.86 5.53 -7.60
C MET A 87 -1.09 6.81 -7.92
N TYR A 88 -1.69 7.76 -8.61
CA TYR A 88 -1.05 9.05 -8.91
C TYR A 88 -0.74 9.85 -7.65
N TYR A 89 -1.64 9.80 -6.68
CA TYR A 89 -1.43 10.42 -5.37
C TYR A 89 -0.20 9.83 -4.67
N LEU A 90 -0.10 8.51 -4.62
CA LEU A 90 1.00 7.82 -3.94
C LEU A 90 2.34 8.01 -4.65
N ILE A 91 2.36 8.02 -5.98
CA ILE A 91 3.57 8.31 -6.76
C ILE A 91 4.05 9.73 -6.48
N ALA A 92 3.13 10.70 -6.49
CA ALA A 92 3.46 12.09 -6.20
C ALA A 92 3.95 12.27 -4.76
N LEU A 93 3.33 11.59 -3.80
CA LEU A 93 3.75 11.60 -2.40
C LEU A 93 5.15 11.02 -2.21
N LYS A 94 5.44 9.88 -2.84
CA LYS A 94 6.79 9.28 -2.84
C LYS A 94 7.82 10.26 -3.39
N LYS A 95 7.53 10.89 -4.51
CA LYS A 95 8.43 11.87 -5.12
C LYS A 95 8.69 13.06 -4.19
N ALA A 96 7.66 13.54 -3.51
CA ALA A 96 7.80 14.63 -2.54
C ALA A 96 8.70 14.24 -1.37
N PHE A 97 8.59 13.00 -0.85
CA PHE A 97 9.51 12.49 0.17
C PHE A 97 10.95 12.44 -0.32
N LEU A 98 11.17 11.93 -1.54
CA LEU A 98 12.52 11.82 -2.11
C LEU A 98 13.15 13.20 -2.34
N GLU A 99 12.36 14.21 -2.64
CA GLU A 99 12.81 15.59 -2.83
C GLU A 99 12.94 16.38 -1.53
N SER A 100 12.43 15.85 -0.42
CA SER A 100 12.41 16.57 0.86
C SER A 100 13.77 16.75 1.52
N GLY A 101 14.76 15.95 1.13
CA GLY A 101 16.07 15.93 1.76
C GLY A 101 16.16 15.07 3.04
N TYR A 102 15.04 14.51 3.50
CA TYR A 102 15.02 13.59 4.65
C TYR A 102 15.40 12.17 4.22
N ASP A 103 15.99 11.42 5.15
CA ASP A 103 16.28 10.01 4.95
C ASP A 103 15.00 9.19 5.08
N CYS A 104 14.49 8.70 3.95
CA CYS A 104 13.28 7.90 3.86
C CYS A 104 13.57 6.41 3.66
N SER A 105 14.81 5.96 3.88
CA SER A 105 15.25 4.60 3.59
C SER A 105 14.53 3.53 4.42
N SER A 106 13.87 3.90 5.51
CA SER A 106 13.12 2.95 6.33
C SER A 106 11.81 2.49 5.66
N PHE A 107 11.24 3.28 4.75
CA PHE A 107 9.96 2.97 4.10
C PHE A 107 9.95 3.16 2.58
N ILE A 108 11.02 3.71 2.00
CA ILE A 108 11.22 3.78 0.56
C ILE A 108 12.50 3.01 0.22
N ILE A 109 12.35 1.82 -0.35
CA ILE A 109 13.44 0.90 -0.68
C ILE A 109 13.39 0.60 -2.17
N GLU A 110 14.49 0.84 -2.88
CA GLU A 110 14.59 0.60 -4.32
C GLU A 110 13.44 1.27 -5.12
N SER A 111 13.18 2.53 -4.82
CA SER A 111 12.08 3.33 -5.41
C SER A 111 10.67 2.80 -5.10
N ARG A 112 10.54 1.91 -4.14
CA ARG A 112 9.27 1.34 -3.71
C ARG A 112 8.91 1.86 -2.33
N MET A 113 7.76 2.54 -2.24
CA MET A 113 7.22 3.01 -0.95
C MET A 113 6.42 1.91 -0.28
N LEU A 114 6.84 1.54 0.93
CA LEU A 114 6.18 0.52 1.74
C LEU A 114 5.06 1.15 2.56
N PHE A 115 3.99 0.38 2.80
CA PHE A 115 2.85 0.79 3.61
C PHE A 115 2.57 -0.18 4.76
N ASP A 116 3.62 -0.83 5.27
CA ASP A 116 3.48 -1.86 6.31
C ASP A 116 3.34 -1.27 7.71
N PHE A 117 3.72 0.00 7.90
CA PHE A 117 3.72 0.66 9.20
C PHE A 117 3.52 2.16 9.04
N GLN A 118 3.08 2.83 10.10
CA GLN A 118 3.07 4.28 10.17
C GLN A 118 4.48 4.81 10.43
N VAL A 119 4.71 6.07 10.11
CA VAL A 119 6.03 6.69 10.22
C VAL A 119 5.99 7.96 11.07
N LYS A 120 7.15 8.34 11.58
CA LYS A 120 7.36 9.59 12.33
C LYS A 120 8.70 10.21 11.96
N ILE A 121 8.84 11.48 12.25
CA ILE A 121 10.09 12.23 12.05
C ILE A 121 11.00 12.02 13.26
N ASP A 122 12.26 11.69 12.99
CA ASP A 122 13.32 11.61 13.98
C ASP A 122 14.56 12.32 13.45
N GLY A 123 14.75 13.59 13.84
CA GLY A 123 15.82 14.43 13.32
C GLY A 123 15.70 14.67 11.84
N ASP A 124 16.67 14.18 11.07
CA ASP A 124 16.71 14.25 9.60
C ASP A 124 16.20 12.98 8.91
N LYS A 125 15.62 12.09 9.67
CA LYS A 125 15.14 10.78 9.20
C LYS A 125 13.64 10.65 9.43
N ILE A 126 13.02 9.79 8.62
CA ILE A 126 11.65 9.33 8.82
C ILE A 126 11.73 7.84 9.12
N ILE A 127 11.24 7.45 10.29
CA ILE A 127 11.37 6.09 10.84
C ILE A 127 9.99 5.52 11.15
N PRO A 128 9.86 4.20 11.37
CA PRO A 128 8.63 3.60 11.86
C PRO A 128 8.17 4.23 13.17
N ALA A 129 6.90 4.51 13.23
CA ALA A 129 6.30 5.08 14.44
C ALA A 129 6.06 4.04 15.53
#